data_dff648dc34e0239ceca6d178f63cc4bf
#
_entry.id   dff648dc34e0239ceca6d178f63cc4bf
#
_cell.length_a   1.000
_cell.length_b   1.000
_cell.length_c   1.000
_cell.angle_alpha   90.00
_cell.angle_beta   90.00
_cell.angle_gamma   90.00
#
_symmetry.space_group_name_H-M   'P 1'
#
loop_
_entity.id
_entity.type
_entity.pdbx_description
1 polymer ?
#
loop_
_entity_poly.entity_id
_entity_poly.type
_entity_poly.pdbx_seq_one_letter_code
_entity_poly.pdbx_strand_id
1 'polypeptide(L)'
;VILLLGNVVGGLHSYRRLRQLALQGKLYTKEFARVKIREVFRRERPSSLLKERAVDCLLQLGDYASARGIRLGIENRKTYEAFPSEREILALLERLSHPTFGYWHNFGHSQIKEHLTLINHKQWLGCVGSRVIGSHVHDVQGLDDDNLPPFSGTVDYQNLVPLLPKSCIFVLDLKGFGRSGTILESVERWKRTFSSRRES
;
A
#
# COMPACT_ATOMS: atom_id res chain seq x y z
N VAL A 1 14.85 2.26 5.11
CA VAL A 1 14.72 2.63 3.68
C VAL A 1 13.46 2.03 3.12
N ILE A 2 12.73 2.76 2.25
CA ILE A 2 11.50 2.31 1.60
C ILE A 2 11.80 1.98 0.14
N LEU A 3 11.34 0.82 -0.32
CA LEU A 3 11.58 0.30 -1.65
C LEU A 3 10.29 0.28 -2.49
N LEU A 4 10.40 0.81 -3.70
CA LEU A 4 9.35 0.83 -4.73
C LEU A 4 9.84 -0.02 -5.91
N LEU A 5 9.24 -1.20 -6.13
CA LEU A 5 9.79 -2.21 -7.04
C LEU A 5 9.29 -2.11 -8.51
N GLY A 6 8.60 -1.04 -8.87
CA GLY A 6 8.16 -0.84 -10.27
C GLY A 6 6.91 -1.64 -10.66
N ASN A 7 6.73 -1.88 -11.96
CA ASN A 7 5.57 -2.55 -12.54
C ASN A 7 5.97 -3.80 -13.31
N VAL A 8 5.13 -4.85 -13.25
CA VAL A 8 5.37 -6.12 -13.97
C VAL A 8 4.80 -6.13 -15.38
N VAL A 9 3.94 -5.20 -15.75
CA VAL A 9 3.32 -5.12 -17.07
C VAL A 9 3.66 -3.77 -17.69
N GLY A 10 4.25 -3.80 -18.88
CA GLY A 10 4.40 -2.62 -19.71
C GLY A 10 3.03 -2.14 -20.19
N GLY A 11 2.55 -1.06 -19.61
CA GLY A 11 1.30 -0.43 -20.02
C GLY A 11 0.38 -0.08 -18.86
N LEU A 12 0.35 1.17 -18.53
CA LEU A 12 -0.46 1.82 -17.49
C LEU A 12 -1.99 1.85 -17.79
N HIS A 13 -2.50 0.97 -18.62
CA HIS A 13 -3.85 1.15 -19.19
C HIS A 13 -4.97 0.54 -18.35
N SER A 14 -4.68 -0.47 -17.56
CA SER A 14 -5.69 -1.24 -16.81
C SER A 14 -6.28 -0.43 -15.67
N TYR A 15 -5.41 0.08 -14.81
CA TYR A 15 -5.81 0.93 -13.70
C TYR A 15 -6.58 2.17 -14.19
N ARG A 16 -6.09 2.83 -15.25
CA ARG A 16 -6.77 3.99 -15.85
C ARG A 16 -8.17 3.65 -16.34
N ARG A 17 -8.34 2.49 -16.99
CA ARG A 17 -9.65 2.06 -17.50
C ARG A 17 -10.62 1.76 -16.36
N LEU A 18 -10.20 1.04 -15.34
CA LEU A 18 -11.03 0.77 -14.15
C LEU A 18 -11.43 2.07 -13.45
N ARG A 19 -10.47 2.98 -13.24
CA ARG A 19 -10.72 4.30 -12.65
C ARG A 19 -11.73 5.10 -13.48
N GLN A 20 -11.58 5.14 -14.80
CA GLN A 20 -12.50 5.83 -15.69
C GLN A 20 -13.93 5.28 -15.58
N LEU A 21 -14.11 3.96 -15.58
CA LEU A 21 -15.42 3.33 -15.43
C LEU A 21 -16.04 3.64 -14.05
N ALA A 22 -15.24 3.61 -13.00
CA ALA A 22 -15.71 3.93 -11.65
C ALA A 22 -16.16 5.40 -11.55
N LEU A 23 -15.40 6.35 -12.13
CA LEU A 23 -15.78 7.77 -12.18
C LEU A 23 -17.07 8.03 -13.01
N GLN A 24 -17.36 7.13 -13.97
CA GLN A 24 -18.62 7.15 -14.73
C GLN A 24 -19.80 6.49 -13.97
N GLY A 25 -19.63 6.13 -12.69
CA GLY A 25 -20.67 5.45 -11.91
C GLY A 25 -20.88 3.97 -12.29
N LYS A 26 -19.95 3.36 -13.03
CA LYS A 26 -20.07 1.99 -13.54
C LYS A 26 -19.39 0.92 -12.67
N LEU A 27 -19.04 1.23 -11.43
CA LEU A 27 -18.26 0.36 -10.53
C LEU A 27 -18.86 -1.04 -10.35
N TYR A 28 -20.20 -1.15 -10.30
CA TYR A 28 -20.90 -2.44 -10.08
C TYR A 28 -21.58 -2.98 -11.35
N THR A 29 -21.13 -2.56 -12.53
CA THR A 29 -21.69 -3.02 -13.79
C THR A 29 -20.96 -4.26 -14.34
N LYS A 30 -21.66 -4.99 -15.24
CA LYS A 30 -21.03 -6.09 -15.99
C LYS A 30 -19.80 -5.62 -16.81
N GLU A 31 -19.82 -4.38 -17.32
CA GLU A 31 -18.69 -3.78 -18.04
C GLU A 31 -17.46 -3.67 -17.12
N PHE A 32 -17.62 -3.10 -15.93
CA PHE A 32 -16.55 -3.00 -14.95
C PHE A 32 -16.01 -4.38 -14.56
N ALA A 33 -16.88 -5.31 -14.24
CA ALA A 33 -16.49 -6.68 -13.86
C ALA A 33 -15.66 -7.37 -14.96
N ARG A 34 -16.08 -7.26 -16.23
CA ARG A 34 -15.33 -7.84 -17.36
C ARG A 34 -13.94 -7.22 -17.50
N VAL A 35 -13.84 -5.90 -17.41
CA VAL A 35 -12.54 -5.21 -17.47
C VAL A 35 -11.68 -5.65 -16.30
N LYS A 36 -12.20 -5.64 -15.08
CA LYS A 36 -11.48 -6.05 -13.87
C LYS A 36 -10.94 -7.48 -14.00
N ILE A 37 -11.77 -8.45 -14.37
CA ILE A 37 -11.35 -9.85 -14.53
C ILE A 37 -10.23 -9.95 -15.57
N ARG A 38 -10.39 -9.35 -16.75
CA ARG A 38 -9.37 -9.37 -17.80
C ARG A 38 -8.04 -8.80 -17.31
N GLU A 39 -8.08 -7.68 -16.60
CA GLU A 39 -6.86 -7.00 -16.13
C GLU A 39 -6.18 -7.79 -15.00
N VAL A 40 -6.96 -8.40 -14.10
CA VAL A 40 -6.42 -9.30 -13.08
C VAL A 40 -5.70 -10.50 -13.74
N PHE A 41 -6.36 -11.18 -14.67
CA PHE A 41 -5.74 -12.29 -15.41
C PHE A 41 -4.48 -11.87 -16.16
N ARG A 42 -4.52 -10.71 -16.83
CA ARG A 42 -3.36 -10.17 -17.56
C ARG A 42 -2.19 -9.88 -16.63
N ARG A 43 -2.46 -9.33 -15.47
CA ARG A 43 -1.47 -8.99 -14.44
C ARG A 43 -0.85 -10.24 -13.80
N GLU A 44 -1.66 -11.25 -13.55
CA GLU A 44 -1.23 -12.50 -12.89
C GLU A 44 -0.48 -13.45 -13.82
N ARG A 45 -0.58 -13.27 -15.15
CA ARG A 45 0.28 -14.01 -16.08
C ARG A 45 1.74 -13.69 -15.78
N PRO A 46 2.56 -14.70 -15.47
CA PRO A 46 3.88 -14.45 -14.97
C PRO A 46 4.81 -13.86 -16.05
N SER A 47 5.37 -12.70 -15.77
CA SER A 47 6.69 -12.39 -16.29
C SER A 47 7.70 -12.93 -15.26
N SER A 48 7.89 -14.24 -15.25
CA SER A 48 8.76 -14.92 -14.26
C SER A 48 10.15 -14.29 -14.20
N LEU A 49 10.74 -13.97 -15.35
CA LEU A 49 12.08 -13.43 -15.44
C LEU A 49 12.26 -12.09 -14.73
N LEU A 50 11.30 -11.15 -14.85
CA LEU A 50 11.39 -9.84 -14.17
C LEU A 50 11.26 -10.00 -12.66
N LYS A 51 10.38 -10.89 -12.20
CA LYS A 51 10.21 -11.18 -10.76
C LYS A 51 11.43 -11.88 -10.20
N GLU A 52 12.01 -12.84 -10.91
CA GLU A 52 13.25 -13.51 -10.51
C GLU A 52 14.40 -12.50 -10.35
N ARG A 53 14.62 -11.66 -11.36
CA ARG A 53 15.65 -10.60 -11.30
C ARG A 53 15.42 -9.63 -10.15
N ALA A 54 14.16 -9.28 -9.88
CA ALA A 54 13.84 -8.41 -8.74
C ALA A 54 14.21 -9.09 -7.41
N VAL A 55 13.94 -10.38 -7.26
CA VAL A 55 14.33 -11.13 -6.06
C VAL A 55 15.84 -11.20 -5.91
N ASP A 56 16.58 -11.50 -6.99
CA ASP A 56 18.05 -11.56 -6.95
C ASP A 56 18.66 -10.21 -6.54
N CYS A 57 18.15 -9.11 -7.08
CA CYS A 57 18.58 -7.77 -6.68
C CYS A 57 18.23 -7.47 -5.21
N LEU A 58 17.06 -7.89 -4.75
CA LEU A 58 16.63 -7.68 -3.37
C LEU A 58 17.52 -8.49 -2.40
N LEU A 59 17.87 -9.73 -2.70
CA LEU A 59 18.75 -10.52 -1.86
C LEU A 59 20.11 -9.83 -1.66
N GLN A 60 20.74 -9.38 -2.75
CA GLN A 60 22.02 -8.64 -2.68
C GLN A 60 21.87 -7.33 -1.87
N LEU A 61 20.76 -6.61 -2.06
CA LEU A 61 20.48 -5.40 -1.31
C LEU A 61 20.23 -5.71 0.18
N GLY A 62 19.59 -6.84 0.48
CA GLY A 62 19.34 -7.31 1.84
C GLY A 62 20.63 -7.57 2.61
N ASP A 63 21.58 -8.28 2.01
CA ASP A 63 22.89 -8.53 2.59
C ASP A 63 23.63 -7.21 2.89
N TYR A 64 23.66 -6.31 1.91
CA TYR A 64 24.28 -5.00 2.07
C TYR A 64 23.66 -4.16 3.18
N ALA A 65 22.32 -4.12 3.24
CA ALA A 65 21.56 -3.37 4.24
C ALA A 65 21.72 -3.98 5.63
N SER A 66 21.71 -5.31 5.73
CA SER A 66 21.87 -6.04 6.99
C SER A 66 23.23 -5.75 7.63
N ALA A 67 24.31 -5.79 6.83
CA ALA A 67 25.67 -5.46 7.31
C ALA A 67 25.79 -4.02 7.87
N ARG A 68 24.78 -3.17 7.63
CA ARG A 68 24.72 -1.76 8.10
C ARG A 68 23.60 -1.49 9.07
N GLY A 69 22.90 -2.52 9.53
CA GLY A 69 21.75 -2.37 10.43
C GLY A 69 20.56 -1.62 9.82
N ILE A 70 20.45 -1.60 8.49
CA ILE A 70 19.38 -0.87 7.76
C ILE A 70 18.21 -1.82 7.49
N ARG A 71 17.01 -1.46 7.93
CA ARG A 71 15.78 -2.16 7.56
C ARG A 71 15.22 -1.65 6.24
N LEU A 72 14.66 -2.57 5.44
CA LEU A 72 14.11 -2.33 4.11
C LEU A 72 12.61 -2.60 4.13
N GLY A 73 11.79 -1.58 3.84
CA GLY A 73 10.34 -1.70 3.75
C GLY A 73 9.89 -1.75 2.29
N ILE A 74 9.24 -2.83 1.88
CA ILE A 74 8.65 -2.94 0.54
C ILE A 74 7.25 -2.35 0.59
N GLU A 75 7.01 -1.28 -0.17
CA GLU A 75 5.78 -0.51 -0.12
C GLU A 75 4.75 -0.97 -1.16
N ASN A 76 3.48 -1.03 -0.76
CA ASN A 76 2.37 -1.20 -1.70
C ASN A 76 2.11 0.07 -2.52
N ARG A 77 1.76 -0.14 -3.79
CA ARG A 77 1.44 0.94 -4.73
C ARG A 77 -0.06 1.02 -5.01
N LYS A 78 -0.54 2.19 -5.45
CA LYS A 78 -1.96 2.39 -5.77
C LYS A 78 -2.41 1.68 -7.05
N THR A 79 -1.49 1.39 -7.97
CA THR A 79 -1.81 0.75 -9.24
C THR A 79 -1.76 -0.76 -9.13
N TYR A 80 -2.66 -1.44 -9.83
CA TYR A 80 -2.72 -2.91 -9.83
C TYR A 80 -1.54 -3.56 -10.59
N GLU A 81 -0.94 -2.82 -11.51
CA GLU A 81 0.22 -3.25 -12.29
C GLU A 81 1.53 -3.27 -11.50
N ALA A 82 1.54 -2.65 -10.32
CA ALA A 82 2.74 -2.61 -9.48
C ALA A 82 3.14 -3.98 -8.96
N PHE A 83 4.44 -4.16 -8.76
CA PHE A 83 5.03 -5.32 -8.09
C PHE A 83 5.63 -4.88 -6.74
N PRO A 84 5.44 -5.67 -5.70
CA PRO A 84 4.48 -6.76 -5.58
C PRO A 84 3.04 -6.27 -5.43
N SER A 85 2.08 -7.08 -5.88
CA SER A 85 0.68 -6.92 -5.48
C SER A 85 0.47 -7.41 -4.05
N GLU A 86 -0.72 -7.17 -3.50
CA GLU A 86 -1.08 -7.67 -2.17
C GLU A 86 -0.99 -9.21 -2.07
N ARG A 87 -1.29 -9.92 -3.15
CA ARG A 87 -1.18 -11.39 -3.20
C ARG A 87 0.28 -11.88 -3.24
N GLU A 88 1.18 -11.06 -3.75
CA GLU A 88 2.58 -11.44 -3.95
C GLU A 88 3.48 -11.06 -2.78
N ILE A 89 3.11 -10.06 -1.98
CA ILE A 89 4.03 -9.52 -0.96
C ILE A 89 4.38 -10.53 0.12
N LEU A 90 3.43 -11.34 0.59
CA LEU A 90 3.72 -12.36 1.60
C LEU A 90 4.69 -13.42 1.06
N ALA A 91 4.40 -13.96 -0.14
CA ALA A 91 5.28 -14.92 -0.79
C ALA A 91 6.66 -14.33 -1.10
N LEU A 92 6.72 -13.05 -1.47
CA LEU A 92 7.99 -12.34 -1.68
C LEU A 92 8.79 -12.24 -0.38
N LEU A 93 8.17 -11.82 0.72
CA LEU A 93 8.83 -11.71 2.02
C LEU A 93 9.28 -13.08 2.57
N GLU A 94 8.50 -14.13 2.32
CA GLU A 94 8.88 -15.52 2.64
C GLU A 94 10.08 -15.97 1.80
N ARG A 95 10.07 -15.70 0.51
CA ARG A 95 11.16 -16.06 -0.40
C ARG A 95 12.47 -15.32 -0.09
N LEU A 96 12.40 -14.04 0.26
CA LEU A 96 13.56 -13.28 0.70
C LEU A 96 14.13 -13.83 2.00
N SER A 97 13.30 -14.37 2.88
CA SER A 97 13.67 -15.05 4.15
C SER A 97 14.73 -14.30 4.97
N HIS A 98 14.74 -12.99 4.90
CA HIS A 98 15.77 -12.14 5.48
C HIS A 98 15.14 -11.12 6.46
N PRO A 99 15.62 -11.03 7.71
CA PRO A 99 15.01 -10.20 8.76
C PRO A 99 15.08 -8.70 8.46
N THR A 100 15.94 -8.30 7.55
CA THR A 100 16.05 -6.89 7.08
C THR A 100 14.80 -6.41 6.37
N PHE A 101 14.06 -7.31 5.70
CA PHE A 101 12.86 -6.95 4.96
C PHE A 101 11.59 -6.97 5.80
N GLY A 102 10.73 -5.99 5.55
CA GLY A 102 9.38 -5.94 6.05
C GLY A 102 8.44 -5.27 5.05
N TYR A 103 7.16 -5.28 5.38
CA TYR A 103 6.16 -4.59 4.59
C TYR A 103 6.03 -3.14 5.05
N TRP A 104 6.00 -2.21 4.09
CA TRP A 104 5.68 -0.81 4.34
C TRP A 104 4.28 -0.53 3.82
N HIS A 105 3.35 -0.25 4.73
CA HIS A 105 1.96 -0.08 4.37
C HIS A 105 1.64 1.37 3.99
N ASN A 106 1.09 1.60 2.80
CA ASN A 106 0.55 2.90 2.41
C ASN A 106 -0.97 2.86 2.47
N PHE A 107 -1.54 3.57 3.45
CA PHE A 107 -2.99 3.56 3.71
C PHE A 107 -3.79 4.10 2.53
N GLY A 108 -3.42 5.24 1.98
CA GLY A 108 -4.14 5.84 0.86
C GLY A 108 -4.10 4.98 -0.41
N HIS A 109 -2.95 4.37 -0.71
CA HIS A 109 -2.83 3.46 -1.85
C HIS A 109 -3.75 2.23 -1.72
N SER A 110 -3.85 1.66 -0.53
CA SER A 110 -4.76 0.54 -0.27
C SER A 110 -6.22 0.98 -0.33
N GLN A 111 -6.54 2.16 0.18
CA GLN A 111 -7.90 2.70 0.14
C GLN A 111 -8.39 2.93 -1.28
N ILE A 112 -7.54 3.47 -2.17
CA ILE A 112 -7.87 3.63 -3.59
C ILE A 112 -8.17 2.27 -4.24
N LYS A 113 -7.38 1.23 -3.95
CA LYS A 113 -7.66 -0.12 -4.46
C LYS A 113 -8.93 -0.74 -3.89
N GLU A 114 -9.28 -0.45 -2.65
CA GLU A 114 -10.55 -0.85 -2.06
C GLU A 114 -11.73 -0.15 -2.76
N HIS A 115 -11.65 1.14 -3.04
CA HIS A 115 -12.66 1.87 -3.80
C HIS A 115 -12.87 1.29 -5.20
N LEU A 116 -11.82 0.71 -5.81
CA LEU A 116 -11.91 -0.03 -7.07
C LEU A 116 -12.27 -1.52 -6.88
N THR A 117 -12.65 -1.92 -5.69
CA THR A 117 -12.97 -3.32 -5.35
C THR A 117 -11.88 -4.33 -5.68
N LEU A 118 -10.62 -3.89 -5.77
CA LEU A 118 -9.47 -4.75 -6.07
C LEU A 118 -9.01 -5.53 -4.84
N ILE A 119 -9.14 -4.94 -3.66
CA ILE A 119 -8.84 -5.56 -2.35
C ILE A 119 -9.95 -5.24 -1.35
N ASN A 120 -9.98 -5.97 -0.24
CA ASN A 120 -10.58 -5.54 1.01
C ASN A 120 -9.45 -5.09 1.94
N HIS A 121 -9.40 -3.81 2.29
CA HIS A 121 -8.28 -3.19 2.98
C HIS A 121 -8.06 -3.80 4.38
N LYS A 122 -9.14 -3.95 5.15
CA LYS A 122 -9.07 -4.52 6.50
C LYS A 122 -8.65 -6.00 6.48
N GLN A 123 -9.25 -6.79 5.62
CA GLN A 123 -8.89 -8.20 5.47
C GLN A 123 -7.42 -8.37 5.06
N TRP A 124 -6.99 -7.58 4.08
CA TRP A 124 -5.61 -7.59 3.61
C TRP A 124 -4.63 -7.24 4.75
N LEU A 125 -4.89 -6.13 5.43
CA LEU A 125 -4.01 -5.68 6.52
C LEU A 125 -3.98 -6.67 7.68
N GLY A 126 -5.09 -7.37 7.95
CA GLY A 126 -5.15 -8.48 8.91
C GLY A 126 -4.22 -9.66 8.53
N CYS A 127 -4.06 -9.94 7.23
CA CYS A 127 -3.17 -11.00 6.76
C CYS A 127 -1.68 -10.62 6.86
N VAL A 128 -1.33 -9.37 6.55
CA VAL A 128 0.07 -8.92 6.45
C VAL A 128 0.57 -8.18 7.69
N GLY A 129 -0.33 -7.85 8.62
CA GLY A 129 -0.07 -6.93 9.72
C GLY A 129 1.19 -7.24 10.52
N SER A 130 1.45 -8.49 10.86
CA SER A 130 2.64 -8.92 11.61
C SER A 130 3.97 -8.65 10.89
N ARG A 131 3.96 -8.44 9.58
CA ARG A 131 5.14 -8.16 8.75
C ARG A 131 5.34 -6.66 8.50
N VAL A 132 4.42 -5.81 8.96
CA VAL A 132 4.49 -4.36 8.78
C VAL A 132 5.56 -3.77 9.69
N ILE A 133 6.50 -3.05 9.12
CA ILE A 133 7.57 -2.35 9.86
C ILE A 133 7.35 -0.84 9.92
N GLY A 134 6.50 -0.32 9.05
CA GLY A 134 6.14 1.09 9.02
C GLY A 134 5.05 1.37 7.99
N SER A 135 4.53 2.57 8.00
CA SER A 135 3.47 2.98 7.10
C SER A 135 3.56 4.45 6.71
N HIS A 136 3.12 4.74 5.47
CA HIS A 136 2.73 6.09 5.07
C HIS A 136 1.28 6.33 5.44
N VAL A 137 1.05 7.41 6.17
CA VAL A 137 -0.26 7.82 6.65
C VAL A 137 -0.70 9.06 5.88
N HIS A 138 -1.67 8.89 5.02
CA HIS A 138 -2.41 9.95 4.38
C HIS A 138 -3.80 9.47 4.01
N ASP A 139 -4.74 10.37 3.96
CA ASP A 139 -6.10 10.08 3.54
C ASP A 139 -6.32 10.36 2.05
N VAL A 140 -7.40 9.82 1.53
CA VAL A 140 -7.82 9.99 0.14
C VAL A 140 -9.32 10.24 0.05
N GLN A 141 -9.73 11.05 -0.91
CA GLN A 141 -11.13 11.25 -1.26
C GLN A 141 -11.43 10.61 -2.61
N GLY A 142 -12.21 9.55 -2.60
CA GLY A 142 -12.56 8.82 -3.82
C GLY A 142 -11.39 8.04 -4.41
N LEU A 143 -11.08 8.26 -5.70
CA LEU A 143 -10.10 7.50 -6.47
C LEU A 143 -8.78 8.24 -6.71
N ASP A 144 -8.63 9.42 -6.15
CA ASP A 144 -7.42 10.22 -6.29
C ASP A 144 -6.52 10.07 -5.07
N ASP A 145 -5.23 10.06 -5.34
CA ASP A 145 -4.21 10.05 -4.31
C ASP A 145 -3.87 11.49 -3.98
N ASP A 146 -4.68 12.08 -3.13
CA ASP A 146 -4.60 13.50 -2.79
C ASP A 146 -3.62 13.79 -1.65
N ASN A 147 -3.10 12.74 -0.99
CA ASN A 147 -2.27 12.85 0.22
C ASN A 147 -2.89 13.80 1.26
N LEU A 148 -4.18 13.63 1.52
CA LEU A 148 -4.94 14.42 2.48
C LEU A 148 -4.47 14.14 3.91
N PRO A 149 -4.64 15.11 4.83
CA PRO A 149 -4.42 14.88 6.25
C PRO A 149 -5.26 13.72 6.77
N PRO A 150 -4.77 12.91 7.71
CA PRO A 150 -5.53 11.81 8.30
C PRO A 150 -6.89 12.27 8.83
N PHE A 151 -7.92 11.43 8.67
CA PHE A 151 -9.31 11.70 9.02
C PHE A 151 -10.02 12.76 8.18
N SER A 152 -9.45 13.17 7.04
CA SER A 152 -10.09 14.11 6.10
C SER A 152 -10.72 13.41 4.90
N GLY A 153 -10.55 12.11 4.76
CA GLY A 153 -11.07 11.29 3.65
C GLY A 153 -11.82 10.06 4.13
N THR A 154 -11.56 8.94 3.49
CA THR A 154 -12.32 7.69 3.64
C THR A 154 -11.56 6.54 4.30
N VAL A 155 -10.32 6.74 4.73
CA VAL A 155 -9.53 5.69 5.40
C VAL A 155 -10.03 5.47 6.82
N ASP A 156 -10.42 4.23 7.13
CA ASP A 156 -10.90 3.84 8.46
C ASP A 156 -9.73 3.49 9.40
N TYR A 157 -8.98 4.49 9.83
CA TYR A 157 -7.84 4.31 10.72
C TYR A 157 -8.19 3.62 12.02
N GLN A 158 -9.40 3.82 12.56
CA GLN A 158 -9.80 3.23 13.83
C GLN A 158 -9.83 1.71 13.78
N ASN A 159 -10.25 1.13 12.66
CA ASN A 159 -10.29 -0.31 12.46
C ASN A 159 -9.01 -0.88 11.84
N LEU A 160 -8.20 -0.07 11.18
CA LEU A 160 -7.00 -0.53 10.48
C LEU A 160 -5.74 -0.45 11.34
N VAL A 161 -5.52 0.64 12.06
CA VAL A 161 -4.32 0.83 12.88
C VAL A 161 -4.15 -0.23 13.97
N PRO A 162 -5.21 -0.73 14.64
CA PRO A 162 -5.07 -1.82 15.61
C PRO A 162 -4.51 -3.14 15.04
N LEU A 163 -4.58 -3.35 13.73
CA LEU A 163 -4.05 -4.54 13.05
C LEU A 163 -2.52 -4.52 12.86
N LEU A 164 -1.88 -3.37 13.11
CA LEU A 164 -0.45 -3.19 12.95
C LEU A 164 0.32 -3.51 14.24
N PRO A 165 1.61 -3.88 14.16
CA PRO A 165 2.45 -4.06 15.34
C PRO A 165 2.59 -2.74 16.12
N LYS A 166 2.77 -2.83 17.43
CA LYS A 166 3.03 -1.64 18.28
C LYS A 166 4.31 -0.91 17.84
N SER A 167 5.29 -1.63 17.32
CA SER A 167 6.55 -1.10 16.80
C SER A 167 6.46 -0.46 15.42
N CYS A 168 5.26 -0.42 14.80
CA CYS A 168 5.07 0.18 13.48
C CYS A 168 5.42 1.67 13.49
N ILE A 169 6.25 2.09 12.55
CA ILE A 169 6.62 3.50 12.34
C ILE A 169 5.54 4.15 11.47
N PHE A 170 4.97 5.27 11.93
CA PHE A 170 4.01 6.04 11.16
C PHE A 170 4.66 7.31 10.60
N VAL A 171 4.61 7.48 9.29
CA VAL A 171 5.12 8.66 8.58
C VAL A 171 3.96 9.34 7.88
N LEU A 172 3.72 10.60 8.21
CA LEU A 172 2.72 11.42 7.52
C LEU A 172 3.27 11.83 6.16
N ASP A 173 2.59 11.39 5.09
CA ASP A 173 2.95 11.70 3.69
C ASP A 173 1.89 12.63 3.10
N LEU A 174 2.05 13.94 3.37
CA LEU A 174 1.07 14.96 3.05
C LEU A 174 1.54 15.86 1.90
N LYS A 175 0.68 16.13 0.96
CA LYS A 175 0.91 17.17 -0.05
C LYS A 175 0.50 18.54 0.52
N GLY A 176 1.34 19.53 0.35
CA GLY A 176 1.26 20.86 0.98
C GLY A 176 0.11 21.78 0.53
N PHE A 177 -1.06 21.25 0.17
CA PHE A 177 -2.24 22.02 -0.25
C PHE A 177 -3.25 22.30 0.87
N GLY A 178 -2.98 21.83 2.10
CA GLY A 178 -3.84 22.11 3.26
C GLY A 178 -3.49 23.42 3.96
N ARG A 179 -4.48 24.07 4.55
CA ARG A 179 -4.21 25.11 5.54
C ARG A 179 -3.40 24.47 6.66
N SER A 180 -2.31 25.09 7.09
CA SER A 180 -1.42 24.55 8.14
C SER A 180 -2.19 24.14 9.42
N GLY A 181 -3.28 24.83 9.75
CA GLY A 181 -4.17 24.47 10.86
C GLY A 181 -4.79 23.10 10.71
N THR A 182 -5.30 22.72 9.52
CA THR A 182 -5.92 21.41 9.28
C THR A 182 -4.91 20.26 9.44
N ILE A 183 -3.65 20.48 9.05
CA ILE A 183 -2.59 19.48 9.22
C ILE A 183 -2.31 19.30 10.72
N LEU A 184 -2.14 20.38 11.47
CA LEU A 184 -1.86 20.32 12.91
C LEU A 184 -3.01 19.65 13.67
N GLU A 185 -4.26 20.00 13.37
CA GLU A 185 -5.44 19.37 13.97
C GLU A 185 -5.49 17.86 13.71
N SER A 186 -5.18 17.43 12.48
CA SER A 186 -5.12 16.01 12.11
C SER A 186 -4.01 15.28 12.85
N VAL A 187 -2.83 15.90 13.00
CA VAL A 187 -1.71 15.34 13.77
C VAL A 187 -2.09 15.18 15.24
N GLU A 188 -2.69 16.19 15.85
CA GLU A 188 -3.13 16.13 17.25
C GLU A 188 -4.25 15.10 17.45
N ARG A 189 -5.19 14.99 16.51
CA ARG A 189 -6.21 13.94 16.52
C ARG A 189 -5.58 12.56 16.42
N TRP A 190 -4.60 12.37 15.52
CA TRP A 190 -3.84 11.12 15.39
C TRP A 190 -3.18 10.71 16.69
N LYS A 191 -2.44 11.64 17.30
CA LYS A 191 -1.78 11.41 18.58
C LYS A 191 -2.78 10.99 19.66
N ARG A 192 -3.86 11.75 19.86
CA ARG A 192 -4.90 11.43 20.85
C ARG A 192 -5.54 10.07 20.61
N THR A 193 -5.82 9.72 19.35
CA THR A 193 -6.51 8.48 19.01
C THR A 193 -5.64 7.25 19.24
N PHE A 194 -4.32 7.38 19.03
CA PHE A 194 -3.40 6.23 19.03
C PHE A 194 -2.26 6.35 20.08
N SER A 195 -2.34 7.28 21.05
CA SER A 195 -1.32 7.46 22.09
C SER A 195 -1.13 6.23 22.98
N SER A 196 -2.21 5.57 23.37
CA SER A 196 -2.20 4.39 24.24
C SER A 196 -1.44 3.17 23.67
N ARG A 197 -1.14 3.18 22.38
CA ARG A 197 -0.35 2.09 21.75
C ARG A 197 1.12 2.09 22.11
N ARG A 198 1.67 3.19 22.63
CA ARG A 198 3.09 3.33 22.97
C ARG A 198 3.40 2.95 24.43
N GLU A 199 2.40 2.94 25.29
CA GLU A 199 2.59 2.80 26.76
C GLU A 199 2.40 1.37 27.30
N SER A 200 2.05 0.44 26.44
CA SER A 200 1.82 -0.97 26.79
C SER A 200 2.71 -1.91 25.94
#